data_4b9fd203fe00b05b87bf3802a208a68f
#
_entry.id   4b9fd203fe00b05b87bf3802a208a68f
#
_cell.length_a   1.000
_cell.length_b   1.000
_cell.length_c   1.000
_cell.angle_alpha   90.00
_cell.angle_beta   90.00
_cell.angle_gamma   90.00
#
_symmetry.space_group_name_H-M   'P 1'
#
loop_
_entity.id
_entity.type
_entity.pdbx_description
1 polymer ?
#
loop_
_entity_poly.entity_id
_entity_poly.type
_entity_poly.pdbx_seq_one_letter_code
_entity_poly.pdbx_strand_id
1 'polypeptide(L)'
;MPENGIGTAKLIVKGEGVIAGIELAERIFNMYDKNLIFKSLVKDGSKVKFGDIAFEVSGSSRSILVTERLVLNFMQRMSGIASETAKMIKLVEGTGVKLLDTRKTTPGIRYMEKWAVRIGGGYNHRFALYDMIMLKDNHVDYAGGIKPAIEKSNQYLKSTGRDLKIEIEVRNESELKEV
;
A
#
# COMPACT_ATOMS: atom_id res chain seq x y z
N MET A 1 15.69 -0.56 32.48
CA MET A 1 14.91 -1.80 32.59
C MET A 1 15.83 -2.96 32.85
N PRO A 2 15.44 -3.97 33.65
CA PRO A 2 16.25 -5.17 33.83
C PRO A 2 16.50 -5.84 32.49
N GLU A 3 17.75 -6.27 32.24
CA GLU A 3 18.14 -6.90 30.97
C GLU A 3 17.35 -8.19 30.66
N ASN A 4 16.84 -8.88 31.68
CA ASN A 4 16.16 -10.16 31.60
C ASN A 4 14.63 -10.09 31.82
N GLY A 5 14.03 -8.91 31.71
CA GLY A 5 12.59 -8.77 31.87
C GLY A 5 11.81 -9.44 30.73
N ILE A 6 10.98 -10.43 31.07
CA ILE A 6 10.03 -11.07 30.14
C ILE A 6 8.64 -10.47 30.38
N GLY A 7 7.90 -10.19 29.31
CA GLY A 7 6.55 -9.64 29.37
C GLY A 7 5.69 -10.04 28.19
N THR A 8 4.42 -9.69 28.28
CA THR A 8 3.44 -9.84 27.20
C THR A 8 2.76 -8.49 26.97
N ALA A 9 2.71 -8.06 25.72
CA ALA A 9 1.97 -6.89 25.29
C ALA A 9 0.85 -7.30 24.34
N LYS A 10 -0.25 -6.49 24.34
CA LYS A 10 -1.41 -6.67 23.47
C LYS A 10 -1.66 -5.40 22.70
N LEU A 11 -1.94 -5.51 21.40
CA LEU A 11 -2.44 -4.39 20.63
C LEU A 11 -3.95 -4.31 20.75
N ILE A 12 -4.44 -3.24 21.38
CA ILE A 12 -5.87 -2.97 21.56
C ILE A 12 -6.31 -1.89 20.58
N VAL A 13 -7.32 -2.18 19.78
CA VAL A 13 -7.92 -1.26 18.82
C VAL A 13 -8.66 -0.13 19.54
N LYS A 14 -8.41 1.12 19.13
CA LYS A 14 -9.02 2.33 19.73
C LYS A 14 -10.06 3.02 18.84
N GLY A 15 -10.48 2.38 17.75
CA GLY A 15 -11.44 2.93 16.78
C GLY A 15 -12.12 1.84 15.98
N GLU A 16 -12.82 2.23 14.93
CA GLU A 16 -13.49 1.32 14.00
C GLU A 16 -12.85 1.44 12.62
N GLY A 17 -12.77 0.34 11.87
CA GLY A 17 -12.25 0.35 10.51
C GLY A 17 -11.76 -1.00 10.04
N VAL A 18 -10.87 -0.95 9.06
CA VAL A 18 -10.16 -2.12 8.51
C VAL A 18 -8.74 -2.09 9.06
N ILE A 19 -8.35 -3.14 9.77
CA ILE A 19 -7.00 -3.25 10.30
C ILE A 19 -6.02 -3.64 9.19
N ALA A 20 -4.84 -3.01 9.20
CA ALA A 20 -3.77 -3.32 8.25
C ALA A 20 -2.39 -3.17 8.91
N GLY A 21 -1.46 -4.06 8.51
CA GLY A 21 -0.10 -4.10 9.01
C GLY A 21 0.18 -5.16 10.08
N ILE A 22 -0.70 -6.14 10.26
CA ILE A 22 -0.48 -7.28 11.16
C ILE A 22 0.75 -8.08 10.72
N GLU A 23 0.82 -8.44 9.44
CA GLU A 23 1.96 -9.15 8.87
C GLU A 23 3.26 -8.33 8.97
N LEU A 24 3.18 -7.03 8.75
CA LEU A 24 4.32 -6.13 8.91
C LEU A 24 4.78 -6.06 10.37
N ALA A 25 3.84 -5.99 11.32
CA ALA A 25 4.14 -5.98 12.75
C ALA A 25 4.90 -7.24 13.18
N GLU A 26 4.41 -8.42 12.79
CA GLU A 26 5.08 -9.69 13.04
C GLU A 26 6.51 -9.70 12.47
N ARG A 27 6.66 -9.23 11.23
CA ARG A 27 7.97 -9.14 10.58
C ARG A 27 8.93 -8.20 11.32
N ILE A 28 8.46 -7.04 11.79
CA ILE A 28 9.29 -6.08 12.54
C ILE A 28 9.76 -6.71 13.85
N PHE A 29 8.86 -7.34 14.62
CA PHE A 29 9.21 -8.01 15.86
C PHE A 29 10.25 -9.10 15.63
N ASN A 30 10.02 -9.99 14.68
CA ASN A 30 10.90 -11.12 14.35
C ASN A 30 12.26 -10.68 13.76
N MET A 31 12.32 -9.56 13.04
CA MET A 31 13.58 -9.01 12.53
C MET A 31 14.44 -8.43 13.66
N TYR A 32 13.82 -7.84 14.67
CA TYR A 32 14.53 -7.25 15.79
C TYR A 32 14.98 -8.31 16.80
N ASP A 33 14.09 -9.25 17.15
CA ASP A 33 14.36 -10.31 18.11
C ASP A 33 13.58 -11.58 17.76
N LYS A 34 14.29 -12.59 17.27
CA LYS A 34 13.73 -13.88 16.85
C LYS A 34 13.11 -14.72 17.96
N ASN A 35 13.40 -14.38 19.24
CA ASN A 35 12.85 -15.06 20.40
C ASN A 35 11.49 -14.50 20.84
N LEU A 36 11.00 -13.43 20.21
CA LEU A 36 9.66 -12.93 20.46
C LEU A 36 8.62 -13.89 19.86
N ILE A 37 7.61 -14.17 20.63
CA ILE A 37 6.47 -15.00 20.22
C ILE A 37 5.33 -14.07 19.84
N PHE A 38 5.00 -14.01 18.55
CA PHE A 38 3.90 -13.21 18.03
C PHE A 38 2.66 -14.09 17.79
N LYS A 39 1.51 -13.66 18.27
CA LYS A 39 0.23 -14.35 18.11
C LYS A 39 -0.79 -13.38 17.51
N SER A 40 -1.06 -13.51 16.23
CA SER A 40 -2.14 -12.78 15.56
C SER A 40 -3.50 -13.30 16.01
N LEU A 41 -4.43 -12.40 16.34
CA LEU A 41 -5.81 -12.71 16.70
C LEU A 41 -6.79 -12.27 15.61
N VAL A 42 -6.37 -11.36 14.73
CA VAL A 42 -7.10 -10.92 13.55
C VAL A 42 -6.16 -10.89 12.34
N LYS A 43 -6.69 -10.94 11.13
CA LYS A 43 -5.90 -10.86 9.89
C LYS A 43 -5.98 -9.46 9.30
N ASP A 44 -4.98 -9.09 8.49
CA ASP A 44 -5.07 -7.90 7.65
C ASP A 44 -6.35 -7.92 6.80
N GLY A 45 -7.05 -6.79 6.71
CA GLY A 45 -8.34 -6.66 6.04
C GLY A 45 -9.56 -6.96 6.91
N SER A 46 -9.37 -7.44 8.14
CA SER A 46 -10.50 -7.65 9.07
C SER A 46 -11.12 -6.31 9.48
N LYS A 47 -12.45 -6.28 9.56
CA LYS A 47 -13.17 -5.19 10.23
C LYS A 47 -12.95 -5.31 11.73
N VAL A 48 -12.60 -4.21 12.37
CA VAL A 48 -12.33 -4.13 13.80
C VAL A 48 -13.09 -2.97 14.43
N LYS A 49 -13.33 -3.09 15.74
CA LYS A 49 -13.99 -2.07 16.56
C LYS A 49 -13.21 -1.78 17.82
N PHE A 50 -13.61 -0.75 18.53
CA PHE A 50 -13.01 -0.37 19.81
C PHE A 50 -13.00 -1.55 20.80
N GLY A 51 -11.83 -1.79 21.40
CA GLY A 51 -11.62 -2.85 22.39
C GLY A 51 -11.16 -4.19 21.82
N ASP A 52 -11.23 -4.41 20.50
CA ASP A 52 -10.71 -5.64 19.89
C ASP A 52 -9.21 -5.76 20.12
N ILE A 53 -8.73 -6.99 20.33
CA ILE A 53 -7.31 -7.29 20.46
C ILE A 53 -6.82 -7.83 19.13
N ALA A 54 -5.88 -7.10 18.49
CA ALA A 54 -5.39 -7.46 17.17
C ALA A 54 -4.33 -8.55 17.22
N PHE A 55 -3.39 -8.46 18.17
CA PHE A 55 -2.36 -9.46 18.40
C PHE A 55 -1.82 -9.40 19.82
N GLU A 56 -1.10 -10.42 20.21
CA GLU A 56 -0.28 -10.51 21.42
C GLU A 56 1.17 -10.76 21.03
N VAL A 57 2.12 -10.15 21.75
CA VAL A 57 3.56 -10.41 21.60
C VAL A 57 4.15 -10.67 22.97
N SER A 58 4.96 -11.74 23.10
CA SER A 58 5.56 -12.17 24.35
C SER A 58 7.06 -12.38 24.18
N GLY A 59 7.85 -12.09 25.22
CA GLY A 59 9.28 -12.25 25.25
C GLY A 59 9.99 -11.11 25.95
N SER A 60 11.18 -10.75 25.50
CA SER A 60 11.96 -9.64 26.08
C SER A 60 11.17 -8.34 26.09
N SER A 61 10.88 -7.82 27.29
CA SER A 61 10.19 -6.53 27.46
C SER A 61 10.96 -5.38 26.81
N ARG A 62 12.28 -5.44 26.77
CA ARG A 62 13.13 -4.45 26.09
C ARG A 62 12.91 -4.48 24.58
N SER A 63 12.91 -5.68 23.98
CA SER A 63 12.70 -5.85 22.54
C SER A 63 11.30 -5.37 22.10
N ILE A 64 10.28 -5.68 22.91
CA ILE A 64 8.91 -5.22 22.67
C ILE A 64 8.84 -3.69 22.68
N LEU A 65 9.39 -3.04 23.69
CA LEU A 65 9.33 -1.58 23.84
C LEU A 65 10.14 -0.82 22.78
N VAL A 66 11.27 -1.37 22.33
CA VAL A 66 12.07 -0.74 21.26
C VAL A 66 11.34 -0.75 19.93
N THR A 67 10.60 -1.82 19.64
CA THR A 67 9.88 -1.99 18.36
C THR A 67 8.47 -1.41 18.36
N GLU A 68 7.85 -1.24 19.53
CA GLU A 68 6.46 -0.82 19.71
C GLU A 68 6.10 0.41 18.88
N ARG A 69 6.86 1.49 19.00
CA ARG A 69 6.53 2.75 18.32
C ARG A 69 6.54 2.61 16.80
N LEU A 70 7.50 1.86 16.27
CA LEU A 70 7.59 1.61 14.82
C LEU A 70 6.39 0.80 14.34
N VAL A 71 6.04 -0.27 15.05
CA VAL A 71 4.87 -1.11 14.76
C VAL A 71 3.59 -0.29 14.77
N LEU A 72 3.36 0.47 15.86
CA LEU A 72 2.15 1.28 16.00
C LEU A 72 2.02 2.34 14.90
N ASN A 73 3.11 3.01 14.55
CA ASN A 73 3.09 4.04 13.50
C ASN A 73 2.71 3.44 12.15
N PHE A 74 3.30 2.31 11.76
CA PHE A 74 2.92 1.64 10.50
C PHE A 74 1.49 1.14 10.54
N MET A 75 1.07 0.46 11.60
CA MET A 75 -0.28 -0.07 11.68
C MET A 75 -1.35 1.02 11.68
N GLN A 76 -1.14 2.12 12.38
CA GLN A 76 -2.04 3.27 12.36
C GLN A 76 -2.16 3.87 10.95
N ARG A 77 -1.01 4.08 10.28
CA ARG A 77 -0.99 4.62 8.92
C ARG A 77 -1.68 3.69 7.93
N MET A 78 -1.29 2.41 7.94
CA MET A 78 -1.84 1.41 7.02
C MET A 78 -3.33 1.16 7.27
N SER A 79 -3.77 1.06 8.51
CA SER A 79 -5.19 0.87 8.84
C SER A 79 -6.04 2.08 8.45
N GLY A 80 -5.51 3.31 8.59
CA GLY A 80 -6.18 4.50 8.10
C GLY A 80 -6.40 4.47 6.58
N ILE A 81 -5.37 4.13 5.81
CA ILE A 81 -5.46 4.00 4.34
C ILE A 81 -6.42 2.86 3.95
N ALA A 82 -6.31 1.68 4.58
CA ALA A 82 -7.17 0.54 4.29
C ALA A 82 -8.64 0.85 4.60
N SER A 83 -8.91 1.52 5.72
CA SER A 83 -10.27 1.90 6.12
C SER A 83 -10.89 2.90 5.14
N GLU A 84 -10.13 3.91 4.71
CA GLU A 84 -10.62 4.89 3.73
C GLU A 84 -10.83 4.26 2.36
N THR A 85 -9.91 3.40 1.93
CA THR A 85 -10.07 2.62 0.69
C THR A 85 -11.33 1.77 0.74
N ALA A 86 -11.57 1.05 1.84
CA ALA A 86 -12.76 0.21 1.99
C ALA A 86 -14.07 1.01 1.94
N LYS A 87 -14.10 2.23 2.49
CA LYS A 87 -15.25 3.13 2.37
C LYS A 87 -15.51 3.52 0.90
N MET A 88 -14.45 3.90 0.17
CA MET A 88 -14.58 4.27 -1.24
C MET A 88 -15.00 3.08 -2.11
N ILE A 89 -14.46 1.88 -1.87
CA ILE A 89 -14.87 0.65 -2.58
C ILE A 89 -16.36 0.39 -2.41
N LYS A 90 -16.88 0.59 -1.19
CA LYS A 90 -18.30 0.42 -0.91
C LYS A 90 -19.19 1.36 -1.74
N LEU A 91 -18.71 2.59 -2.03
CA LEU A 91 -19.48 3.56 -2.84
C LEU A 91 -19.58 3.17 -4.32
N VAL A 92 -18.63 2.38 -4.82
CA VAL A 92 -18.60 1.92 -6.22
C VAL A 92 -18.99 0.44 -6.37
N GLU A 93 -19.49 -0.17 -5.31
CA GLU A 93 -19.90 -1.57 -5.29
C GLU A 93 -21.00 -1.82 -6.34
N GLY A 94 -20.89 -2.90 -7.12
CA GLY A 94 -21.83 -3.25 -8.18
C GLY A 94 -21.66 -2.49 -9.50
N THR A 95 -20.80 -1.47 -9.57
CA THR A 95 -20.57 -0.69 -10.81
C THR A 95 -19.52 -1.28 -11.74
N GLY A 96 -18.72 -2.24 -11.28
CA GLY A 96 -17.56 -2.77 -12.00
C GLY A 96 -16.32 -1.85 -12.00
N VAL A 97 -16.42 -0.67 -11.39
CA VAL A 97 -15.30 0.30 -11.27
C VAL A 97 -14.23 -0.26 -10.32
N LYS A 98 -12.96 -0.12 -10.69
CA LYS A 98 -11.80 -0.46 -9.87
C LYS A 98 -11.16 0.81 -9.34
N LEU A 99 -11.03 0.91 -8.01
CA LEU A 99 -10.32 2.01 -7.37
C LEU A 99 -8.82 1.74 -7.40
N LEU A 100 -8.05 2.65 -8.00
CA LEU A 100 -6.61 2.56 -8.13
C LEU A 100 -5.91 3.58 -7.19
N ASP A 101 -4.76 3.19 -6.67
CA ASP A 101 -3.86 4.13 -5.99
C ASP A 101 -3.03 4.96 -7.00
N THR A 102 -2.16 5.80 -6.47
CA THR A 102 -1.23 6.61 -7.25
C THR A 102 0.21 6.48 -6.72
N ARG A 103 1.15 7.17 -7.39
CA ARG A 103 2.52 7.34 -6.90
C ARG A 103 2.70 8.51 -5.91
N LYS A 104 1.64 9.22 -5.60
CA LYS A 104 1.64 10.35 -4.64
C LYS A 104 1.59 9.81 -3.21
N THR A 105 2.65 9.14 -2.80
CA THR A 105 2.80 8.47 -1.50
C THR A 105 3.78 9.22 -0.60
N THR A 106 3.72 8.94 0.68
CA THR A 106 4.72 9.43 1.64
C THR A 106 6.11 8.91 1.26
N PRO A 107 7.15 9.77 1.21
CA PRO A 107 8.50 9.33 0.89
C PRO A 107 8.97 8.17 1.79
N GLY A 108 9.62 7.18 1.18
CA GLY A 108 10.20 6.02 1.88
C GLY A 108 9.23 4.90 2.24
N ILE A 109 7.91 5.13 2.28
CA ILE A 109 6.94 4.10 2.71
C ILE A 109 5.88 3.73 1.66
N ARG A 110 6.19 3.98 0.37
CA ARG A 110 5.26 3.66 -0.74
C ARG A 110 4.77 2.21 -0.74
N TYR A 111 5.65 1.28 -0.45
CA TYR A 111 5.28 -0.14 -0.41
C TYR A 111 4.16 -0.39 0.59
N MET A 112 4.31 0.12 1.81
CA MET A 112 3.34 -0.04 2.89
C MET A 112 2.00 0.65 2.57
N GLU A 113 2.03 1.84 1.99
CA GLU A 113 0.81 2.57 1.64
C GLU A 113 0.05 1.88 0.48
N LYS A 114 0.76 1.42 -0.55
CA LYS A 114 0.14 0.65 -1.64
C LYS A 114 -0.37 -0.72 -1.18
N TRP A 115 0.33 -1.36 -0.27
CA TRP A 115 -0.13 -2.58 0.37
C TRP A 115 -1.42 -2.36 1.16
N ALA A 116 -1.50 -1.27 1.93
CA ALA A 116 -2.70 -0.89 2.67
C ALA A 116 -3.92 -0.64 1.75
N VAL A 117 -3.72 -0.04 0.58
CA VAL A 117 -4.80 0.09 -0.44
C VAL A 117 -5.33 -1.27 -0.86
N ARG A 118 -4.47 -2.25 -1.12
CA ARG A 118 -4.90 -3.62 -1.46
C ARG A 118 -5.66 -4.29 -0.32
N ILE A 119 -5.19 -4.12 0.92
CA ILE A 119 -5.86 -4.64 2.12
C ILE A 119 -7.27 -4.05 2.25
N GLY A 120 -7.45 -2.78 1.90
CA GLY A 120 -8.75 -2.10 1.87
C GLY A 120 -9.65 -2.47 0.69
N GLY A 121 -9.22 -3.38 -0.21
CA GLY A 121 -9.99 -3.84 -1.36
C GLY A 121 -9.75 -3.06 -2.66
N GLY A 122 -8.85 -2.08 -2.66
CA GLY A 122 -8.43 -1.36 -3.86
C GLY A 122 -7.37 -2.11 -4.67
N TYR A 123 -6.93 -1.48 -5.75
CA TYR A 123 -5.91 -2.03 -6.65
C TYR A 123 -4.71 -1.09 -6.73
N ASN A 124 -3.54 -1.67 -7.00
CA ASN A 124 -2.35 -0.86 -7.22
C ASN A 124 -2.24 -0.48 -8.70
N HIS A 125 -2.03 0.79 -8.95
CA HIS A 125 -1.48 1.30 -10.19
C HIS A 125 0.05 1.10 -10.21
N ARG A 126 0.76 1.55 -11.24
CA ARG A 126 2.22 1.40 -11.33
C ARG A 126 2.91 1.79 -10.03
N PHE A 127 3.90 1.00 -9.66
CA PHE A 127 4.67 1.22 -8.43
C PHE A 127 5.66 2.37 -8.58
N ALA A 128 6.35 2.44 -9.73
CA ALA A 128 7.39 3.43 -9.97
C ALA A 128 7.38 3.95 -11.43
N LEU A 129 8.54 4.20 -12.01
CA LEU A 129 8.72 4.62 -13.41
C LEU A 129 9.20 3.48 -14.31
N TYR A 130 9.44 2.30 -13.74
CA TYR A 130 10.03 1.16 -14.44
C TYR A 130 9.04 0.03 -14.76
N ASP A 131 7.84 0.06 -14.18
CA ASP A 131 6.85 -1.03 -14.28
C ASP A 131 5.64 -0.70 -15.16
N MET A 132 5.57 0.55 -15.66
CA MET A 132 4.57 0.98 -16.65
C MET A 132 4.97 2.32 -17.24
N ILE A 133 4.82 2.49 -18.55
CA ILE A 133 4.93 3.80 -19.21
C ILE A 133 3.64 4.57 -18.96
N MET A 134 3.77 5.86 -18.60
CA MET A 134 2.64 6.77 -18.47
C MET A 134 2.96 8.06 -19.22
N LEU A 135 2.21 8.29 -20.29
CA LEU A 135 2.30 9.49 -21.11
C LEU A 135 1.32 10.53 -20.56
N LYS A 136 1.83 11.71 -20.27
CA LYS A 136 1.10 12.85 -19.76
C LYS A 136 1.03 13.95 -20.82
N ASP A 137 0.23 14.97 -20.57
CA ASP A 137 0.09 16.14 -21.43
C ASP A 137 1.43 16.67 -21.98
N ASN A 138 2.36 16.95 -21.09
CA ASN A 138 3.70 17.42 -21.47
C ASN A 138 4.47 16.41 -22.34
N HIS A 139 4.33 15.11 -22.10
CA HIS A 139 4.98 14.09 -22.93
C HIS A 139 4.38 14.06 -24.34
N VAL A 140 3.06 14.21 -24.43
CA VAL A 140 2.35 14.28 -25.72
C VAL A 140 2.75 15.53 -26.49
N ASP A 141 2.77 16.69 -25.84
CA ASP A 141 3.13 17.97 -26.46
C ASP A 141 4.59 17.95 -26.96
N TYR A 142 5.54 17.51 -26.15
CA TYR A 142 6.95 17.39 -26.57
C TYR A 142 7.20 16.29 -27.62
N ALA A 143 6.35 15.29 -27.70
CA ALA A 143 6.45 14.27 -28.75
C ALA A 143 5.93 14.75 -30.10
N GLY A 144 5.07 15.79 -30.12
CA GLY A 144 4.40 16.30 -31.29
C GLY A 144 3.00 15.75 -31.51
N GLY A 145 2.35 15.22 -30.45
CA GLY A 145 0.97 14.71 -30.45
C GLY A 145 0.84 13.29 -29.89
N ILE A 146 -0.38 12.80 -29.83
CA ILE A 146 -0.76 11.48 -29.28
C ILE A 146 -0.05 10.34 -30.01
N LYS A 147 -0.26 10.25 -31.32
CA LYS A 147 0.33 9.18 -32.15
C LYS A 147 1.84 9.13 -32.09
N PRO A 148 2.61 10.24 -32.27
CA PRO A 148 4.05 10.22 -32.11
C PRO A 148 4.52 9.80 -30.70
N ALA A 149 3.80 10.16 -29.65
CA ALA A 149 4.13 9.77 -28.28
C ALA A 149 4.01 8.25 -28.07
N ILE A 150 2.94 7.64 -28.57
CA ILE A 150 2.72 6.20 -28.54
C ILE A 150 3.75 5.46 -29.38
N GLU A 151 4.02 5.94 -30.61
CA GLU A 151 5.00 5.31 -31.51
C GLU A 151 6.42 5.30 -30.90
N LYS A 152 6.87 6.42 -30.33
CA LYS A 152 8.17 6.51 -29.63
C LYS A 152 8.23 5.55 -28.41
N SER A 153 7.13 5.42 -27.68
CA SER A 153 7.06 4.49 -26.56
C SER A 153 7.15 3.04 -27.01
N ASN A 154 6.46 2.65 -28.08
CA ASN A 154 6.53 1.33 -28.67
C ASN A 154 7.92 1.02 -29.23
N GLN A 155 8.57 1.99 -29.88
CA GLN A 155 9.96 1.85 -30.35
C GLN A 155 10.93 1.61 -29.19
N TYR A 156 10.76 2.36 -28.08
CA TYR A 156 11.56 2.15 -26.87
C TYR A 156 11.36 0.74 -26.29
N LEU A 157 10.11 0.28 -26.14
CA LEU A 157 9.84 -1.07 -25.65
C LEU A 157 10.47 -2.14 -26.53
N LYS A 158 10.33 -2.00 -27.85
CA LYS A 158 10.94 -2.93 -28.82
C LYS A 158 12.46 -2.92 -28.74
N SER A 159 13.08 -1.75 -28.67
CA SER A 159 14.56 -1.62 -28.64
C SER A 159 15.17 -2.14 -27.35
N THR A 160 14.44 -2.08 -26.24
CA THR A 160 14.91 -2.52 -24.91
C THR A 160 14.47 -3.93 -24.53
N GLY A 161 13.63 -4.57 -25.36
CA GLY A 161 13.07 -5.91 -25.07
C GLY A 161 12.15 -5.94 -23.85
N ARG A 162 11.57 -4.78 -23.46
CA ARG A 162 10.67 -4.68 -22.30
C ARG A 162 9.24 -4.88 -22.73
N ASP A 163 8.47 -5.62 -21.91
CA ASP A 163 7.04 -5.80 -22.04
C ASP A 163 6.33 -4.99 -20.92
N LEU A 164 6.06 -3.71 -21.18
CA LEU A 164 5.39 -2.81 -20.25
C LEU A 164 4.10 -2.27 -20.88
N LYS A 165 3.08 -2.09 -20.05
CA LYS A 165 1.87 -1.39 -20.45
C LYS A 165 2.16 0.09 -20.69
N ILE A 166 1.44 0.68 -21.66
CA ILE A 166 1.43 2.12 -21.91
C ILE A 166 0.06 2.65 -21.46
N GLU A 167 0.06 3.66 -20.62
CA GLU A 167 -1.10 4.45 -20.26
C GLU A 167 -0.88 5.88 -20.75
N ILE A 168 -1.92 6.50 -21.29
CA ILE A 168 -1.85 7.88 -21.79
C ILE A 168 -3.01 8.69 -21.20
N GLU A 169 -2.67 9.87 -20.64
CA GLU A 169 -3.64 10.86 -20.23
C GLU A 169 -4.09 11.65 -21.45
N VAL A 170 -5.40 11.79 -21.64
CA VAL A 170 -5.99 12.56 -22.74
C VAL A 170 -6.83 13.71 -22.19
N ARG A 171 -6.85 14.86 -22.90
CA ARG A 171 -7.52 16.09 -22.45
C ARG A 171 -8.98 16.18 -22.89
N ASN A 172 -9.36 15.42 -23.92
CA ASN A 172 -10.69 15.47 -24.51
C ASN A 172 -10.99 14.21 -25.34
N GLU A 173 -12.23 14.11 -25.83
CA GLU A 173 -12.70 12.97 -26.62
C GLU A 173 -12.01 12.86 -28.00
N SER A 174 -11.54 13.97 -28.57
CA SER A 174 -10.79 13.92 -29.83
C SER A 174 -9.46 13.20 -29.65
N GLU A 175 -8.72 13.56 -28.60
CA GLU A 175 -7.46 12.88 -28.25
C GLU A 175 -7.70 11.40 -27.89
N LEU A 176 -8.82 11.07 -27.22
CA LEU A 176 -9.19 9.68 -26.93
C LEU A 176 -9.40 8.84 -28.18
N LYS A 177 -9.92 9.42 -29.26
CA LYS A 177 -10.12 8.73 -30.55
C LYS A 177 -8.82 8.50 -31.32
N GLU A 178 -7.76 9.22 -30.98
CA GLU A 178 -6.43 9.05 -31.58
C GLU A 178 -5.61 7.93 -30.94
N VAL A 179 -5.99 7.48 -29.72
CA VAL A 179 -5.35 6.40 -28.96
C VAL A 179 -5.76 5.04 -29.50
#